data_931c5ffd5603ef4797607412dae089aa
#
_entry.id   931c5ffd5603ef4797607412dae089aa
#
_cell.length_a   1.000
_cell.length_b   1.000
_cell.length_c   1.000
_cell.angle_alpha   90.00
_cell.angle_beta   90.00
_cell.angle_gamma   90.00
#
_symmetry.space_group_name_H-M   'P 1'
#
loop_
_entity.id
_entity.type
_entity.pdbx_description
1 polymer ?
#
loop_
_entity_poly.entity_id
_entity_poly.type
_entity_poly.pdbx_seq_one_letter_code
_entity_poly.pdbx_strand_id
1 'polypeptide(L)'
;GDEAAFYFDLIEACAEAGFLLSIGDGYPDAKIQGGLAALQRYGKTGAVFIKPYPNPRIFERIDWVRNSADLIGVDIDSYNIVTMRNLVQLEQKDAQSLKEIQRYAQKPFAIKGIFLPENVELVKELRPDVAVISNHGGRIETRRGSTADFLAEYGSTLRKFAGEVWVDGGLRSRMDIVTAKRLGAAQVMIGRPCITALLKDKAQGVRELYRRLTVG
;
A
#
# COMPACT_ATOMS: atom_id res chain seq x y z
N GLY A 1 -5.05 14.56 -19.48
CA GLY A 1 -5.71 13.26 -19.50
C GLY A 1 -6.56 13.09 -18.24
N ASP A 2 -7.57 12.26 -18.31
CA ASP A 2 -8.43 11.96 -17.15
C ASP A 2 -7.68 11.05 -16.18
N GLU A 3 -7.35 11.56 -15.00
CA GLU A 3 -6.60 10.83 -13.98
C GLU A 3 -7.41 9.65 -13.41
N ALA A 4 -8.73 9.81 -13.25
CA ALA A 4 -9.58 8.73 -12.78
C ALA A 4 -9.65 7.58 -13.78
N ALA A 5 -9.76 7.88 -15.08
CA ALA A 5 -9.70 6.86 -16.14
C ALA A 5 -8.35 6.13 -16.15
N PHE A 6 -7.23 6.84 -15.96
CA PHE A 6 -5.92 6.21 -15.88
C PHE A 6 -5.82 5.20 -14.73
N TYR A 7 -6.31 5.56 -13.53
CA TYR A 7 -6.28 4.63 -12.40
C TYR A 7 -7.29 3.49 -12.55
N PHE A 8 -8.40 3.73 -13.23
CA PHE A 8 -9.33 2.68 -13.62
C PHE A 8 -8.63 1.64 -14.51
N ASP A 9 -8.03 2.09 -15.62
CA ASP A 9 -7.30 1.24 -16.57
C ASP A 9 -6.15 0.46 -15.90
N LEU A 10 -5.47 1.09 -14.95
CA LEU A 10 -4.36 0.44 -14.22
C LEU A 10 -4.86 -0.73 -13.37
N ILE A 11 -5.94 -0.54 -12.62
CA ILE A 11 -6.50 -1.59 -11.77
C ILE A 11 -7.12 -2.70 -12.61
N GLU A 12 -7.82 -2.35 -13.70
CA GLU A 12 -8.33 -3.30 -14.69
C GLU A 12 -7.21 -4.19 -15.25
N ALA A 13 -6.15 -3.59 -15.77
CA ALA A 13 -5.03 -4.32 -16.36
C ALA A 13 -4.31 -5.21 -15.33
N CYS A 14 -4.18 -4.75 -14.09
CA CYS A 14 -3.61 -5.55 -13.00
C CYS A 14 -4.52 -6.74 -12.63
N ALA A 15 -5.84 -6.53 -12.58
CA ALA A 15 -6.81 -7.60 -12.33
C ALA A 15 -6.76 -8.68 -13.41
N GLU A 16 -6.77 -8.28 -14.68
CA GLU A 16 -6.67 -9.20 -15.82
C GLU A 16 -5.33 -9.96 -15.85
N ALA A 17 -4.25 -9.34 -15.43
CA ALA A 17 -2.95 -9.98 -15.36
C ALA A 17 -2.83 -10.99 -14.22
N GLY A 18 -3.70 -10.95 -13.20
CA GLY A 18 -3.70 -11.84 -12.05
C GLY A 18 -3.02 -11.31 -10.79
N PHE A 19 -2.74 -9.99 -10.73
CA PHE A 19 -2.24 -9.36 -9.50
C PHE A 19 -3.33 -9.34 -8.41
N LEU A 20 -2.89 -9.49 -7.15
CA LEU A 20 -3.67 -9.03 -6.00
C LEU A 20 -3.72 -7.50 -6.05
N LEU A 21 -4.91 -6.96 -5.86
CA LEU A 21 -5.15 -5.55 -6.11
C LEU A 21 -4.89 -4.69 -4.86
N SER A 22 -4.28 -3.53 -5.08
CA SER A 22 -4.10 -2.52 -4.04
C SER A 22 -4.35 -1.13 -4.60
N ILE A 23 -5.18 -0.36 -3.91
CA ILE A 23 -5.51 1.02 -4.24
C ILE A 23 -4.88 1.93 -3.18
N GLY A 24 -4.25 3.01 -3.63
CA GLY A 24 -3.78 4.08 -2.75
C GLY A 24 -4.67 5.31 -2.90
N ASP A 25 -4.86 5.99 -1.79
CA ASP A 25 -5.49 7.30 -1.74
C ASP A 25 -4.53 8.40 -2.22
N GLY A 26 -5.07 9.57 -2.50
CA GLY A 26 -4.32 10.74 -2.97
C GLY A 26 -5.17 12.00 -3.03
N TYR A 27 -4.57 13.07 -3.58
CA TYR A 27 -5.27 14.30 -3.88
C TYR A 27 -4.93 14.72 -5.34
N PRO A 28 -5.94 15.05 -6.15
CA PRO A 28 -7.38 14.96 -5.89
C PRO A 28 -7.87 13.52 -5.73
N ASP A 29 -9.16 13.33 -5.41
CA ASP A 29 -9.78 12.03 -5.12
C ASP A 29 -9.84 11.08 -6.33
N ALA A 30 -9.52 11.56 -7.52
CA ALA A 30 -9.55 10.84 -8.79
C ALA A 30 -8.86 9.47 -8.73
N LYS A 31 -7.73 9.39 -7.99
CA LYS A 31 -6.98 8.14 -7.84
C LYS A 31 -7.79 7.05 -7.12
N ILE A 32 -8.34 7.35 -5.96
CA ILE A 32 -9.12 6.38 -5.19
C ILE A 32 -10.43 6.06 -5.89
N GLN A 33 -11.09 7.07 -6.47
CA GLN A 33 -12.36 6.91 -7.18
C GLN A 33 -12.22 6.03 -8.42
N GLY A 34 -11.18 6.26 -9.25
CA GLY A 34 -10.91 5.43 -10.43
C GLY A 34 -10.60 3.98 -10.06
N GLY A 35 -9.79 3.76 -9.01
CA GLY A 35 -9.49 2.43 -8.51
C GLY A 35 -10.73 1.70 -7.97
N LEU A 36 -11.57 2.38 -7.19
CA LEU A 36 -12.81 1.80 -6.67
C LEU A 36 -13.80 1.45 -7.79
N ALA A 37 -13.95 2.34 -8.78
CA ALA A 37 -14.81 2.07 -9.94
C ALA A 37 -14.37 0.80 -10.69
N ALA A 38 -13.05 0.58 -10.85
CA ALA A 38 -12.53 -0.63 -11.47
C ALA A 38 -12.82 -1.88 -10.62
N LEU A 39 -12.59 -1.85 -9.30
CA LEU A 39 -12.93 -2.98 -8.43
C LEU A 39 -14.41 -3.35 -8.54
N GLN A 40 -15.30 -2.36 -8.46
CA GLN A 40 -16.75 -2.56 -8.55
C GLN A 40 -17.15 -3.12 -9.92
N ARG A 41 -16.60 -2.58 -11.01
CA ARG A 41 -16.88 -3.03 -12.39
C ARG A 41 -16.56 -4.51 -12.58
N TYR A 42 -15.46 -4.99 -11.98
CA TYR A 42 -14.98 -6.37 -12.14
C TYR A 42 -15.41 -7.30 -11.00
N GLY A 43 -16.22 -6.84 -10.05
CA GLY A 43 -16.63 -7.63 -8.90
C GLY A 43 -15.44 -8.13 -8.07
N LYS A 44 -14.39 -7.32 -7.97
CA LYS A 44 -13.16 -7.62 -7.23
C LYS A 44 -13.09 -6.79 -5.97
N THR A 45 -12.29 -7.26 -5.03
CA THR A 45 -11.91 -6.54 -3.82
C THR A 45 -10.38 -6.39 -3.78
N GLY A 46 -9.87 -5.58 -2.87
CA GLY A 46 -8.43 -5.39 -2.74
C GLY A 46 -8.04 -4.65 -1.46
N ALA A 47 -6.75 -4.48 -1.24
CA ALA A 47 -6.24 -3.66 -0.16
C ALA A 47 -6.39 -2.16 -0.51
N VAL A 48 -6.92 -1.36 0.41
CA VAL A 48 -7.05 0.10 0.20
C VAL A 48 -6.27 0.85 1.27
N PHE A 49 -5.31 1.68 0.83
CA PHE A 49 -4.46 2.48 1.72
C PHE A 49 -4.86 3.94 1.68
N ILE A 50 -5.34 4.45 2.81
CA ILE A 50 -5.83 5.81 3.02
C ILE A 50 -4.69 6.68 3.53
N LYS A 51 -4.65 7.94 3.13
CA LYS A 51 -3.70 8.93 3.64
C LYS A 51 -3.99 9.28 5.10
N PRO A 52 -2.98 9.67 5.89
CA PRO A 52 -3.16 9.98 7.31
C PRO A 52 -3.79 11.38 7.51
N TYR A 53 -5.01 11.54 7.01
CA TYR A 53 -5.85 12.71 7.29
C TYR A 53 -6.24 12.76 8.76
N PRO A 54 -6.82 13.86 9.27
CA PRO A 54 -7.55 13.86 10.52
C PRO A 54 -8.61 12.73 10.55
N ASN A 55 -8.81 12.09 11.69
CA ASN A 55 -9.64 10.89 11.83
C ASN A 55 -11.04 11.01 11.20
N PRO A 56 -11.78 12.14 11.34
CA PRO A 56 -13.10 12.27 10.70
C PRO A 56 -13.05 12.05 9.18
N ARG A 57 -11.99 12.55 8.51
CA ARG A 57 -11.83 12.35 7.07
C ARG A 57 -11.38 10.92 6.72
N ILE A 58 -10.63 10.25 7.60
CA ILE A 58 -10.31 8.83 7.42
C ILE A 58 -11.60 7.99 7.54
N PHE A 59 -12.49 8.30 8.47
CA PHE A 59 -13.77 7.60 8.61
C PHE A 59 -14.64 7.75 7.36
N GLU A 60 -14.74 8.97 6.81
CA GLU A 60 -15.41 9.20 5.52
C GLU A 60 -14.81 8.34 4.39
N ARG A 61 -13.47 8.26 4.30
CA ARG A 61 -12.78 7.41 3.30
C ARG A 61 -13.06 5.93 3.54
N ILE A 62 -13.08 5.48 4.78
CA ILE A 62 -13.41 4.09 5.12
C ILE A 62 -14.82 3.75 4.64
N ASP A 63 -15.79 4.64 4.83
CA ASP A 63 -17.15 4.41 4.36
C ASP A 63 -17.24 4.29 2.82
N TRP A 64 -16.44 5.05 2.09
CA TRP A 64 -16.37 4.91 0.63
C TRP A 64 -15.83 3.54 0.17
N VAL A 65 -14.84 3.00 0.90
CA VAL A 65 -14.07 1.84 0.44
C VAL A 65 -14.50 0.51 1.05
N ARG A 66 -15.24 0.52 2.16
CA ARG A 66 -15.53 -0.66 2.99
C ARG A 66 -16.07 -1.84 2.20
N ASN A 67 -16.96 -1.61 1.24
CA ASN A 67 -17.58 -2.67 0.43
C ASN A 67 -16.65 -3.24 -0.65
N SER A 68 -15.61 -2.51 -1.03
CA SER A 68 -14.64 -2.91 -2.05
C SER A 68 -13.28 -3.31 -1.46
N ALA A 69 -13.12 -3.22 -0.13
CA ALA A 69 -11.86 -3.51 0.55
C ALA A 69 -11.90 -4.86 1.27
N ASP A 70 -10.87 -5.69 1.04
CA ASP A 70 -10.54 -6.86 1.88
C ASP A 70 -9.68 -6.47 3.07
N LEU A 71 -8.87 -5.42 2.90
CA LEU A 71 -7.96 -4.86 3.88
C LEU A 71 -8.01 -3.34 3.78
N ILE A 72 -8.16 -2.67 4.90
CA ILE A 72 -8.07 -1.21 4.99
C ILE A 72 -6.80 -0.84 5.72
N GLY A 73 -6.00 0.06 5.15
CA GLY A 73 -4.75 0.50 5.75
C GLY A 73 -4.58 2.00 5.79
N VAL A 74 -3.66 2.47 6.62
CA VAL A 74 -3.23 3.87 6.70
C VAL A 74 -1.76 3.99 6.32
N ASP A 75 -1.45 4.91 5.39
CA ASP A 75 -0.08 5.28 4.99
C ASP A 75 0.53 6.20 6.06
N ILE A 76 1.07 5.65 7.15
CA ILE A 76 1.51 6.40 8.34
C ILE A 76 2.69 7.36 8.09
N ASP A 77 3.48 7.15 7.03
CA ASP A 77 4.65 7.94 6.68
C ASP A 77 4.33 9.12 5.74
N SER A 78 3.15 9.11 5.12
CA SER A 78 2.85 10.01 4.01
C SER A 78 2.53 11.45 4.41
N TYR A 79 2.45 11.78 5.70
CA TYR A 79 2.35 13.17 6.17
C TYR A 79 3.60 14.00 5.81
N ASN A 80 4.73 13.35 5.56
CA ASN A 80 5.99 13.98 5.14
C ASN A 80 6.18 14.06 3.62
N ILE A 81 5.25 13.54 2.81
CA ILE A 81 5.39 13.56 1.35
C ILE A 81 5.30 15.00 0.82
N VAL A 82 6.38 15.47 0.20
CA VAL A 82 6.49 16.84 -0.32
C VAL A 82 5.41 17.15 -1.35
N THR A 83 5.03 16.20 -2.19
CA THR A 83 4.05 16.39 -3.28
C THR A 83 2.62 16.64 -2.80
N MET A 84 2.31 16.38 -1.54
CA MET A 84 1.00 16.65 -0.95
C MET A 84 1.03 17.78 0.09
N ARG A 85 2.22 18.32 0.37
CA ARG A 85 2.39 19.40 1.32
C ARG A 85 1.60 20.63 0.85
N ASN A 86 0.83 21.23 1.73
CA ASN A 86 -0.04 22.38 1.47
C ASN A 86 -1.25 22.14 0.54
N LEU A 87 -1.46 20.90 0.04
CA LEU A 87 -2.64 20.57 -0.75
C LEU A 87 -3.76 19.99 0.12
N VAL A 88 -3.38 19.22 1.14
CA VAL A 88 -4.31 18.60 2.09
C VAL A 88 -3.68 18.57 3.48
N GLN A 89 -4.53 18.57 4.50
CA GLN A 89 -4.09 18.39 5.87
C GLN A 89 -3.79 16.90 6.10
N LEU A 90 -2.52 16.60 6.39
CA LEU A 90 -2.05 15.27 6.81
C LEU A 90 -1.38 15.42 8.17
N GLU A 91 -1.46 14.40 9.00
CA GLU A 91 -0.91 14.40 10.35
C GLU A 91 -0.23 13.08 10.70
N GLN A 92 0.74 13.14 11.60
CA GLN A 92 1.33 11.94 12.17
C GLN A 92 0.29 11.25 13.05
N LYS A 93 0.20 9.92 12.93
CA LYS A 93 -0.74 9.11 13.71
C LYS A 93 -0.03 8.43 14.88
N ASP A 94 -0.62 8.56 16.06
CA ASP A 94 -0.25 7.78 17.24
C ASP A 94 -1.04 6.46 17.33
N ALA A 95 -0.67 5.62 18.26
CA ALA A 95 -1.28 4.32 18.46
C ALA A 95 -2.76 4.43 18.87
N GLN A 96 -3.14 5.45 19.64
CA GLN A 96 -4.52 5.64 20.08
C GLN A 96 -5.42 6.00 18.89
N SER A 97 -5.01 6.94 18.07
CA SER A 97 -5.70 7.34 16.84
C SER A 97 -5.84 6.16 15.87
N LEU A 98 -4.77 5.37 15.69
CA LEU A 98 -4.80 4.19 14.83
C LEU A 98 -5.71 3.07 15.38
N LYS A 99 -5.78 2.86 16.71
CA LYS A 99 -6.72 1.92 17.34
C LYS A 99 -8.18 2.34 17.11
N GLU A 100 -8.45 3.64 17.13
CA GLU A 100 -9.78 4.17 16.82
C GLU A 100 -10.16 3.89 15.37
N ILE A 101 -9.24 4.16 14.43
CA ILE A 101 -9.42 3.89 13.00
C ILE A 101 -9.61 2.39 12.74
N GLN A 102 -8.78 1.54 13.34
CA GLN A 102 -8.88 0.08 13.23
C GLN A 102 -10.26 -0.43 13.68
N ARG A 103 -10.77 0.06 14.82
CA ARG A 103 -12.12 -0.30 15.29
C ARG A 103 -13.21 0.18 14.32
N TYR A 104 -13.07 1.39 13.77
CA TYR A 104 -14.05 1.94 12.84
C TYR A 104 -14.06 1.20 11.50
N ALA A 105 -12.92 0.72 11.05
CA ALA A 105 -12.77 0.04 9.76
C ALA A 105 -13.63 -1.24 9.68
N GLN A 106 -13.76 -2.01 10.76
CA GLN A 106 -14.50 -3.29 10.82
C GLN A 106 -14.08 -4.26 9.71
N LYS A 107 -12.81 -4.22 9.35
CA LYS A 107 -12.12 -5.02 8.32
C LYS A 107 -10.73 -5.35 8.84
N PRO A 108 -10.03 -6.35 8.28
CA PRO A 108 -8.60 -6.49 8.49
C PRO A 108 -7.90 -5.15 8.30
N PHE A 109 -6.97 -4.81 9.21
CA PHE A 109 -6.37 -3.48 9.27
C PHE A 109 -4.87 -3.51 9.08
N ALA A 110 -4.37 -2.56 8.28
CA ALA A 110 -2.95 -2.42 7.99
C ALA A 110 -2.40 -1.04 8.38
N ILE A 111 -1.13 -1.00 8.74
CA ILE A 111 -0.35 0.24 8.69
C ILE A 111 0.78 0.09 7.69
N LYS A 112 0.97 1.10 6.84
CA LYS A 112 1.98 1.13 5.78
C LYS A 112 2.88 2.34 5.93
N GLY A 113 4.17 2.17 5.64
CA GLY A 113 5.17 3.20 5.85
C GLY A 113 6.08 2.90 7.04
N ILE A 114 6.19 1.63 7.43
CA ILE A 114 7.08 1.18 8.50
C ILE A 114 8.50 1.16 7.95
N PHE A 115 9.33 2.10 8.40
CA PHE A 115 10.73 2.21 7.95
C PHE A 115 11.66 2.82 9.01
N LEU A 116 11.16 3.07 10.22
CA LEU A 116 11.92 3.56 11.36
C LEU A 116 11.76 2.62 12.55
N PRO A 117 12.76 2.53 13.46
CA PRO A 117 12.64 1.73 14.67
C PRO A 117 11.40 2.08 15.52
N GLU A 118 11.02 3.36 15.57
CA GLU A 118 9.84 3.84 16.30
C GLU A 118 8.54 3.25 15.74
N ASN A 119 8.51 2.95 14.44
CA ASN A 119 7.35 2.32 13.83
C ASN A 119 7.21 0.85 14.28
N VAL A 120 8.30 0.19 14.67
CA VAL A 120 8.24 -1.16 15.23
C VAL A 120 7.54 -1.15 16.59
N GLU A 121 7.80 -0.15 17.43
CA GLU A 121 7.09 0.03 18.72
C GLU A 121 5.61 0.30 18.49
N LEU A 122 5.26 1.12 17.49
CA LEU A 122 3.89 1.36 17.09
C LEU A 122 3.17 0.05 16.68
N VAL A 123 3.83 -0.83 15.91
CA VAL A 123 3.27 -2.16 15.56
C VAL A 123 3.08 -3.03 16.79
N LYS A 124 4.01 -3.02 17.74
CA LYS A 124 3.88 -3.79 19.00
C LYS A 124 2.64 -3.35 19.79
N GLU A 125 2.37 -2.06 19.83
CA GLU A 125 1.24 -1.49 20.56
C GLU A 125 -0.10 -1.70 19.83
N LEU A 126 -0.13 -1.47 18.51
CA LEU A 126 -1.33 -1.52 17.69
C LEU A 126 -1.78 -2.96 17.38
N ARG A 127 -0.83 -3.87 17.11
CA ARG A 127 -1.05 -5.25 16.65
C ARG A 127 -1.97 -5.31 15.44
N PRO A 128 -1.58 -4.71 14.30
CA PRO A 128 -2.37 -4.73 13.08
C PRO A 128 -2.40 -6.12 12.45
N ASP A 129 -3.40 -6.39 11.61
CA ASP A 129 -3.43 -7.61 10.82
C ASP A 129 -2.27 -7.64 9.81
N VAL A 130 -1.91 -6.48 9.25
CA VAL A 130 -0.80 -6.35 8.31
C VAL A 130 0.10 -5.18 8.65
N ALA A 131 1.40 -5.44 8.74
CA ALA A 131 2.46 -4.43 8.86
C ALA A 131 3.21 -4.31 7.53
N VAL A 132 3.14 -3.16 6.85
CA VAL A 132 3.79 -2.96 5.55
C VAL A 132 5.06 -2.14 5.70
N ILE A 133 6.21 -2.80 5.50
CA ILE A 133 7.51 -2.13 5.41
C ILE A 133 7.56 -1.36 4.10
N SER A 134 7.74 -0.04 4.17
CA SER A 134 7.67 0.85 3.01
C SER A 134 8.46 2.13 3.26
N ASN A 135 9.17 2.60 2.23
CA ASN A 135 9.77 3.92 2.15
C ASN A 135 9.11 4.78 1.06
N HIS A 136 7.86 4.46 0.71
CA HIS A 136 7.11 5.09 -0.38
C HIS A 136 7.84 5.07 -1.73
N GLY A 137 8.65 4.04 -1.95
CA GLY A 137 9.48 3.89 -3.16
C GLY A 137 10.62 4.91 -3.24
N GLY A 138 11.22 5.26 -2.09
CA GLY A 138 12.30 6.23 -1.96
C GLY A 138 11.85 7.69 -1.96
N ARG A 139 10.56 7.97 -1.72
CA ARG A 139 10.03 9.35 -1.58
C ARG A 139 10.07 9.86 -0.15
N ILE A 140 10.39 9.00 0.81
CA ILE A 140 10.58 9.32 2.23
C ILE A 140 12.01 8.97 2.59
N GLU A 141 12.82 9.99 2.87
CA GLU A 141 14.26 9.87 3.15
C GLU A 141 14.53 9.98 4.67
N THR A 142 13.82 9.20 5.47
CA THR A 142 13.97 9.22 6.92
C THR A 142 15.06 8.26 7.42
N ARG A 143 15.45 7.28 6.60
CA ARG A 143 16.47 6.30 6.92
C ARG A 143 17.28 5.94 5.68
N ARG A 144 18.59 5.73 5.84
CA ARG A 144 19.44 5.13 4.80
C ARG A 144 19.21 3.62 4.72
N GLY A 145 19.37 3.04 3.53
CA GLY A 145 19.21 1.62 3.28
C GLY A 145 17.92 1.30 2.52
N SER A 146 17.74 0.04 2.22
CA SER A 146 16.58 -0.47 1.49
C SER A 146 15.50 -0.99 2.44
N THR A 147 14.28 -1.16 1.93
CA THR A 147 13.21 -1.84 2.65
C THR A 147 13.53 -3.33 2.88
N ALA A 148 14.40 -3.93 2.05
CA ALA A 148 14.91 -5.28 2.26
C ALA A 148 15.85 -5.36 3.47
N ASP A 149 16.73 -4.35 3.67
CA ASP A 149 17.58 -4.26 4.85
C ASP A 149 16.73 -4.14 6.12
N PHE A 150 15.70 -3.30 6.08
CA PHE A 150 14.77 -3.14 7.21
C PHE A 150 13.98 -4.42 7.49
N LEU A 151 13.55 -5.13 6.45
CA LEU A 151 12.89 -6.43 6.59
C LEU A 151 13.82 -7.47 7.20
N ALA A 152 15.09 -7.52 6.80
CA ALA A 152 16.08 -8.43 7.38
C ALA A 152 16.33 -8.15 8.87
N GLU A 153 16.40 -6.87 9.24
CA GLU A 153 16.66 -6.43 10.61
C GLU A 153 15.45 -6.59 11.55
N TYR A 154 14.26 -6.17 11.10
CA TYR A 154 13.06 -6.08 11.95
C TYR A 154 11.94 -7.06 11.60
N GLY A 155 12.01 -7.75 10.46
CA GLY A 155 10.92 -8.61 9.99
C GLY A 155 10.52 -9.71 10.98
N SER A 156 11.49 -10.33 11.66
CA SER A 156 11.23 -11.34 12.68
C SER A 156 10.50 -10.78 13.90
N THR A 157 10.81 -9.55 14.29
CA THR A 157 10.15 -8.85 15.39
C THR A 157 8.72 -8.46 14.97
N LEU A 158 8.54 -7.86 13.80
CA LEU A 158 7.23 -7.45 13.31
C LEU A 158 6.24 -8.63 13.23
N ARG A 159 6.69 -9.80 12.77
CA ARG A 159 5.86 -11.03 12.71
C ARG A 159 5.36 -11.55 14.05
N LYS A 160 5.92 -11.10 15.16
CA LYS A 160 5.42 -11.44 16.52
C LYS A 160 4.23 -10.58 16.93
N PHE A 161 4.01 -9.45 16.27
CA PHE A 161 3.05 -8.45 16.69
C PHE A 161 2.03 -8.06 15.59
N ALA A 162 2.29 -8.42 14.34
CA ALA A 162 1.35 -8.29 13.22
C ALA A 162 0.96 -9.69 12.72
N GLY A 163 -0.22 -9.82 12.13
CA GLY A 163 -0.66 -11.06 11.48
C GLY A 163 0.22 -11.41 10.29
N GLU A 164 0.51 -10.44 9.44
CA GLU A 164 1.43 -10.57 8.31
C GLU A 164 2.38 -9.38 8.21
N VAL A 165 3.56 -9.60 7.60
CA VAL A 165 4.49 -8.54 7.21
C VAL A 165 4.57 -8.50 5.69
N TRP A 166 4.23 -7.35 5.11
CA TRP A 166 4.37 -7.07 3.69
C TRP A 166 5.53 -6.10 3.45
N VAL A 167 5.99 -6.03 2.21
CA VAL A 167 7.07 -5.09 1.85
C VAL A 167 6.82 -4.46 0.49
N ASP A 168 7.14 -3.16 0.36
CA ASP A 168 7.25 -2.46 -0.90
C ASP A 168 8.57 -1.66 -1.01
N GLY A 169 8.72 -0.94 -2.10
CA GLY A 169 9.87 -0.07 -2.33
C GLY A 169 11.04 -0.76 -3.03
N GLY A 170 11.28 -0.38 -4.27
CA GLY A 170 12.44 -0.85 -5.02
C GLY A 170 12.33 -2.19 -5.73
N LEU A 171 11.33 -3.02 -5.46
CA LEU A 171 11.16 -4.32 -6.09
C LEU A 171 10.87 -4.19 -7.60
N ARG A 172 11.67 -4.88 -8.44
CA ARG A 172 11.64 -4.77 -9.91
C ARG A 172 11.76 -6.10 -10.64
N SER A 173 12.25 -7.13 -9.97
CA SER A 173 12.54 -8.43 -10.54
C SER A 173 11.95 -9.56 -9.69
N ARG A 174 11.86 -10.75 -10.30
CA ARG A 174 11.51 -11.97 -9.59
C ARG A 174 12.49 -12.27 -8.45
N MET A 175 13.77 -11.96 -8.63
CA MET A 175 14.78 -12.18 -7.59
C MET A 175 14.52 -11.30 -6.37
N ASP A 176 14.08 -10.05 -6.55
CA ASP A 176 13.72 -9.16 -5.43
C ASP A 176 12.54 -9.77 -4.65
N ILE A 177 11.53 -10.31 -5.37
CA ILE A 177 10.37 -10.96 -4.74
C ILE A 177 10.80 -12.20 -3.96
N VAL A 178 11.61 -13.07 -4.55
CA VAL A 178 12.13 -14.29 -3.90
C VAL A 178 12.94 -13.92 -2.65
N THR A 179 13.78 -12.90 -2.74
CA THR A 179 14.58 -12.41 -1.60
C THR A 179 13.68 -11.90 -0.49
N ALA A 180 12.69 -11.06 -0.80
CA ALA A 180 11.74 -10.55 0.19
C ALA A 180 10.96 -11.69 0.88
N LYS A 181 10.51 -12.69 0.11
CA LYS A 181 9.84 -13.89 0.64
C LYS A 181 10.77 -14.69 1.56
N ARG A 182 12.02 -14.90 1.19
CA ARG A 182 13.02 -15.59 2.02
C ARG A 182 13.32 -14.84 3.32
N LEU A 183 13.30 -13.51 3.29
CA LEU A 183 13.41 -12.67 4.49
C LEU A 183 12.13 -12.67 5.33
N GLY A 184 11.06 -13.33 4.86
CA GLY A 184 9.85 -13.57 5.61
C GLY A 184 8.70 -12.60 5.34
N ALA A 185 8.71 -11.88 4.22
CA ALA A 185 7.54 -11.14 3.79
C ALA A 185 6.43 -12.10 3.33
N ALA A 186 5.22 -11.92 3.85
CA ALA A 186 4.04 -12.66 3.41
C ALA A 186 3.58 -12.22 2.02
N GLN A 187 3.68 -10.92 1.71
CA GLN A 187 3.39 -10.35 0.40
C GLN A 187 4.41 -9.28 0.02
N VAL A 188 4.52 -9.03 -1.29
CA VAL A 188 5.29 -7.93 -1.85
C VAL A 188 4.37 -7.02 -2.66
N MET A 189 4.58 -5.71 -2.56
CA MET A 189 3.77 -4.74 -3.28
C MET A 189 4.64 -4.00 -4.32
N ILE A 190 4.10 -3.81 -5.49
CA ILE A 190 4.72 -3.06 -6.58
C ILE A 190 3.76 -2.02 -7.13
N GLY A 191 4.25 -0.82 -7.41
CA GLY A 191 3.44 0.27 -7.96
C GLY A 191 3.97 0.74 -9.32
N ARG A 192 5.03 1.53 -9.33
CA ARG A 192 5.60 2.14 -10.54
C ARG A 192 5.88 1.19 -11.71
N PRO A 193 6.34 -0.06 -11.50
CA PRO A 193 6.49 -0.99 -12.61
C PRO A 193 5.19 -1.27 -13.37
N CYS A 194 4.04 -1.37 -12.66
CA CYS A 194 2.73 -1.56 -13.30
C CYS A 194 2.33 -0.31 -14.10
N ILE A 195 2.55 0.88 -13.54
CA ILE A 195 2.31 2.16 -14.24
C ILE A 195 3.14 2.24 -15.52
N THR A 196 4.45 1.97 -15.42
CA THR A 196 5.35 2.01 -16.56
C THR A 196 4.94 0.98 -17.64
N ALA A 197 4.56 -0.22 -17.23
CA ALA A 197 4.12 -1.27 -18.15
C ALA A 197 2.82 -0.88 -18.88
N LEU A 198 1.85 -0.31 -18.16
CA LEU A 198 0.60 0.18 -18.74
C LEU A 198 0.84 1.31 -19.75
N LEU A 199 1.69 2.29 -19.39
CA LEU A 199 2.00 3.41 -20.28
C LEU A 199 2.75 2.96 -21.54
N LYS A 200 3.61 1.93 -21.44
CA LYS A 200 4.40 1.42 -22.55
C LYS A 200 3.57 0.59 -23.53
N ASP A 201 2.77 -0.34 -23.04
CA ASP A 201 2.09 -1.34 -23.87
C ASP A 201 0.73 -1.77 -23.28
N LYS A 202 -0.01 -0.82 -22.72
CA LYS A 202 -1.38 -1.03 -22.21
C LYS A 202 -1.47 -2.29 -21.31
N ALA A 203 -2.61 -2.98 -21.34
CA ALA A 203 -2.83 -4.21 -20.58
C ALA A 203 -1.85 -5.34 -20.94
N GLN A 204 -1.36 -5.39 -22.18
CA GLN A 204 -0.37 -6.39 -22.60
C GLN A 204 0.95 -6.23 -21.83
N GLY A 205 1.43 -4.99 -21.68
CA GLY A 205 2.64 -4.70 -20.89
C GLY A 205 2.51 -5.13 -19.43
N VAL A 206 1.33 -4.95 -18.84
CA VAL A 206 1.07 -5.37 -17.47
C VAL A 206 1.04 -6.91 -17.34
N ARG A 207 0.45 -7.63 -18.30
CA ARG A 207 0.50 -9.10 -18.37
C ARG A 207 1.92 -9.64 -18.49
N GLU A 208 2.74 -9.02 -19.33
CA GLU A 208 4.16 -9.39 -19.49
C GLU A 208 4.97 -9.13 -18.21
N LEU A 209 4.73 -8.00 -17.56
CA LEU A 209 5.31 -7.70 -16.26
C LEU A 209 4.95 -8.79 -15.24
N TYR A 210 3.67 -9.16 -15.14
CA TYR A 210 3.22 -10.21 -14.23
C TYR A 210 3.96 -11.53 -14.47
N ARG A 211 4.02 -12.01 -15.71
CA ARG A 211 4.76 -13.24 -16.07
C ARG A 211 6.22 -13.16 -15.66
N ARG A 212 6.90 -12.07 -15.98
CA ARG A 212 8.32 -11.87 -15.63
C ARG A 212 8.58 -11.89 -14.12
N LEU A 213 7.60 -11.47 -13.33
CA LEU A 213 7.72 -11.43 -11.87
C LEU A 213 7.35 -12.76 -11.20
N THR A 214 6.51 -13.59 -11.82
CA THR A 214 5.91 -14.78 -11.20
C THR A 214 6.40 -16.10 -11.81
N VAL A 215 6.66 -16.13 -13.12
CA VAL A 215 7.10 -17.32 -13.84
C VAL A 215 8.61 -17.25 -14.08
N GLY A 216 9.33 -18.29 -13.73
CA GLY A 216 10.77 -18.41 -13.96
C GLY A 216 11.18 -19.84 -14.09
#